data_07bfa68f4316681b447aa7ff9bb9c98e
#
_entry.id   07bfa68f4316681b447aa7ff9bb9c98e
#
_cell.length_a   1.000
_cell.length_b   1.000
_cell.length_c   1.000
_cell.angle_alpha   90.00
_cell.angle_beta   90.00
_cell.angle_gamma   90.00
#
_symmetry.space_group_name_H-M   'P 1'
#
loop_
_entity.id
_entity.type
_entity.pdbx_description
1 polymer ?
#
loop_
_entity_poly.entity_id
_entity_poly.type
_entity_poly.pdbx_seq_one_letter_code
_entity_poly.pdbx_strand_id
1 'polypeptide(L)'
;MRGVVVLVGILGCIYSISQFLRNSVGVIAPNLASELDLSASQIGFLASAFFFAFAGAQIPLGIALDRYGPRRCMLFCAAVAVAGALIFAAAPSPGWLIAARILMGLGSSCYLMAPLALYARQFSPDRFATLVGFQIGLGSLGTLLATAPFAFAVAVLGWRASFVIIAAAMVVATLAIVLIVPKDDGSEADRSAESLRDSFAGTRDAIRTPSFWPVFLLQLTGYSSFVLVVGLWGGPYLTHVYGYSLTERGNMLLVAVVAQVIGSFLWGPSDRLFNSYKIPVLAGSLLTAGLMALAAIVGAFSPTGLLLWFIALGGMTAYLTVLIAHGKSLFPPKLVGRGLTLFNMATMGGVFLTQAATGLIIDLFPQVDGGYSVDAYRTVFAVQAICILLGSLAYLRSRDPRKQL
;
A
#
# COMPACT_ATOMS: atom_id res chain seq x y z
N MET A 1 8.13 -28.21 12.29
CA MET A 1 7.52 -26.94 12.79
C MET A 1 8.51 -25.78 12.84
N ARG A 2 9.69 -25.91 13.46
CA ARG A 2 10.67 -24.80 13.58
C ARG A 2 11.07 -24.18 12.22
N GLY A 3 11.36 -25.00 11.21
CA GLY A 3 11.73 -24.50 9.87
C GLY A 3 10.64 -23.64 9.18
N VAL A 4 9.36 -24.01 9.35
CA VAL A 4 8.25 -23.24 8.79
C VAL A 4 8.10 -21.88 9.47
N VAL A 5 8.24 -21.82 10.80
CA VAL A 5 8.17 -20.57 11.57
C VAL A 5 9.28 -19.61 11.16
N VAL A 6 10.50 -20.13 10.99
CA VAL A 6 11.65 -19.33 10.55
C VAL A 6 11.46 -18.82 9.12
N LEU A 7 10.98 -19.67 8.20
CA LEU A 7 10.68 -19.30 6.83
C LEU A 7 9.66 -18.16 6.77
N VAL A 8 8.51 -18.33 7.45
CA VAL A 8 7.43 -17.34 7.50
C VAL A 8 7.90 -16.04 8.17
N GLY A 9 8.70 -16.13 9.22
CA GLY A 9 9.27 -14.97 9.91
C GLY A 9 10.14 -14.13 8.98
N ILE A 10 11.04 -14.76 8.21
CA ILE A 10 11.91 -14.03 7.26
C ILE A 10 11.12 -13.43 6.11
N LEU A 11 10.22 -14.19 5.51
CA LEU A 11 9.38 -13.70 4.41
C LEU A 11 8.44 -12.59 4.89
N GLY A 12 7.91 -12.71 6.12
CA GLY A 12 7.13 -11.66 6.76
C GLY A 12 7.96 -10.40 7.06
N CYS A 13 9.20 -10.55 7.49
CA CYS A 13 10.10 -9.44 7.77
C CYS A 13 10.38 -8.61 6.50
N ILE A 14 10.68 -9.26 5.36
CA ILE A 14 10.93 -8.53 4.12
C ILE A 14 9.66 -7.86 3.58
N TYR A 15 8.49 -8.46 3.79
CA TYR A 15 7.22 -7.82 3.47
C TYR A 15 6.92 -6.63 4.39
N SER A 16 7.27 -6.73 5.69
CA SER A 16 7.19 -5.59 6.62
C SER A 16 8.04 -4.42 6.14
N ILE A 17 9.26 -4.68 5.66
CA ILE A 17 10.12 -3.64 5.09
C ILE A 17 9.47 -2.99 3.87
N SER A 18 8.83 -3.77 2.97
CA SER A 18 8.08 -3.22 1.84
C SER A 18 6.95 -2.28 2.28
N GLN A 19 6.19 -2.70 3.30
CA GLN A 19 5.11 -1.88 3.86
C GLN A 19 5.63 -0.61 4.54
N PHE A 20 6.78 -0.70 5.21
CA PHE A 20 7.50 0.44 5.76
C PHE A 20 7.89 1.44 4.66
N LEU A 21 8.61 1.00 3.63
CA LEU A 21 9.07 1.85 2.53
C LEU A 21 7.91 2.55 1.81
N ARG A 22 6.77 1.88 1.72
CA ARG A 22 5.54 2.41 1.10
C ARG A 22 5.00 3.64 1.83
N ASN A 23 5.04 3.63 3.16
CA ASN A 23 4.40 4.64 4.01
C ASN A 23 5.39 5.65 4.64
N SER A 24 6.69 5.43 4.54
CA SER A 24 7.73 6.22 5.23
C SER A 24 7.76 7.70 4.84
N VAL A 25 7.36 8.06 3.62
CA VAL A 25 7.40 9.45 3.17
C VAL A 25 6.43 10.34 3.95
N GLY A 26 5.25 9.83 4.33
CA GLY A 26 4.24 10.64 5.03
C GLY A 26 4.75 11.29 6.33
N VAL A 27 5.62 10.62 7.06
CA VAL A 27 6.22 11.16 8.30
C VAL A 27 7.29 12.22 8.02
N ILE A 28 8.14 11.99 7.02
CA ILE A 28 9.34 12.81 6.75
C ILE A 28 9.14 13.85 5.65
N ALA A 29 7.98 13.89 4.99
CA ALA A 29 7.73 14.81 3.88
C ALA A 29 8.04 16.28 4.21
N PRO A 30 7.65 16.85 5.38
CA PRO A 30 8.04 18.20 5.74
C PRO A 30 9.55 18.38 5.91
N ASN A 31 10.26 17.38 6.43
CA ASN A 31 11.71 17.44 6.60
C ASN A 31 12.44 17.42 5.24
N LEU A 32 11.97 16.59 4.30
CA LEU A 32 12.50 16.53 2.94
C LEU A 32 12.21 17.84 2.20
N ALA A 33 10.98 18.39 2.36
CA ALA A 33 10.59 19.66 1.76
C ALA A 33 11.50 20.80 2.20
N SER A 34 11.74 20.93 3.52
CA SER A 34 12.56 22.01 4.07
C SER A 34 14.05 21.87 3.75
N GLU A 35 14.58 20.62 3.66
CA GLU A 35 16.01 20.39 3.42
C GLU A 35 16.40 20.52 1.94
N LEU A 36 15.50 20.11 1.03
CA LEU A 36 15.77 20.06 -0.40
C LEU A 36 14.91 21.02 -1.23
N ASP A 37 14.22 21.94 -0.55
CA ASP A 37 13.34 22.95 -1.16
C ASP A 37 12.34 22.36 -2.16
N LEU A 38 11.61 21.31 -1.69
CA LEU A 38 10.68 20.58 -2.55
C LEU A 38 9.32 21.27 -2.60
N SER A 39 8.79 21.45 -3.82
CA SER A 39 7.40 21.83 -4.03
C SER A 39 6.44 20.70 -3.66
N ALA A 40 5.13 21.00 -3.51
CA ALA A 40 4.12 19.97 -3.23
C ALA A 40 4.01 18.95 -4.37
N SER A 41 4.12 19.38 -5.63
CA SER A 41 4.14 18.46 -6.76
C SER A 41 5.35 17.51 -6.69
N GLN A 42 6.52 18.02 -6.35
CA GLN A 42 7.73 17.17 -6.19
C GLN A 42 7.56 16.16 -5.06
N ILE A 43 6.95 16.54 -3.93
CA ILE A 43 6.62 15.64 -2.83
C ILE A 43 5.59 14.60 -3.27
N GLY A 44 4.55 15.02 -4.00
CA GLY A 44 3.53 14.15 -4.56
C GLY A 44 4.12 13.14 -5.56
N PHE A 45 4.98 13.57 -6.48
CA PHE A 45 5.69 12.69 -7.41
C PHE A 45 6.67 11.77 -6.70
N LEU A 46 7.40 12.25 -5.70
CA LEU A 46 8.29 11.46 -4.87
C LEU A 46 7.56 10.29 -4.20
N ALA A 47 6.43 10.56 -3.57
CA ALA A 47 5.63 9.54 -2.90
C ALA A 47 5.01 8.57 -3.93
N SER A 48 4.42 9.11 -5.00
CA SER A 48 3.70 8.35 -6.02
C SER A 48 4.61 7.47 -6.88
N ALA A 49 5.87 7.85 -7.11
CA ALA A 49 6.83 7.11 -7.94
C ALA A 49 7.03 5.66 -7.48
N PHE A 50 6.99 5.42 -6.16
CA PHE A 50 7.02 4.06 -5.62
C PHE A 50 5.84 3.22 -6.12
N PHE A 51 4.63 3.77 -6.05
CA PHE A 51 3.40 3.07 -6.42
C PHE A 51 3.27 2.87 -7.92
N PHE A 52 3.74 3.84 -8.72
CA PHE A 52 3.85 3.71 -10.18
C PHE A 52 4.72 2.52 -10.57
N ALA A 53 5.93 2.47 -10.03
CA ALA A 53 6.89 1.41 -10.31
C ALA A 53 6.39 0.04 -9.80
N PHE A 54 5.80 0.02 -8.60
CA PHE A 54 5.20 -1.19 -8.02
C PHE A 54 4.05 -1.72 -8.89
N ALA A 55 3.11 -0.86 -9.31
CA ALA A 55 1.97 -1.26 -10.14
C ALA A 55 2.42 -1.76 -11.51
N GLY A 56 3.35 -1.05 -12.17
CA GLY A 56 3.91 -1.43 -13.46
C GLY A 56 4.67 -2.76 -13.43
N ALA A 57 5.29 -3.10 -12.30
CA ALA A 57 6.02 -4.34 -12.13
C ALA A 57 5.12 -5.58 -11.97
N GLN A 58 3.83 -5.44 -11.62
CA GLN A 58 2.98 -6.59 -11.25
C GLN A 58 2.86 -7.64 -12.35
N ILE A 59 2.63 -7.23 -13.59
CA ILE A 59 2.49 -8.15 -14.73
C ILE A 59 3.84 -8.81 -15.09
N PRO A 60 4.94 -8.05 -15.31
CA PRO A 60 6.25 -8.65 -15.55
C PRO A 60 6.72 -9.56 -14.42
N LEU A 61 6.41 -9.22 -13.17
CA LEU A 61 6.74 -10.02 -12.01
C LEU A 61 6.03 -11.38 -12.00
N GLY A 62 4.73 -11.41 -12.34
CA GLY A 62 4.01 -12.68 -12.47
C GLY A 62 4.71 -13.63 -13.43
N ILE A 63 5.06 -13.16 -14.61
CA ILE A 63 5.80 -13.92 -15.63
C ILE A 63 7.18 -14.37 -15.09
N ALA A 64 7.89 -13.46 -14.40
CA ALA A 64 9.20 -13.78 -13.84
C ALA A 64 9.12 -14.86 -12.74
N LEU A 65 8.09 -14.82 -11.88
CA LEU A 65 7.86 -15.80 -10.83
C LEU A 65 7.61 -17.20 -11.41
N ASP A 66 6.87 -17.29 -12.51
CA ASP A 66 6.58 -18.55 -13.18
C ASP A 66 7.83 -19.11 -13.87
N ARG A 67 8.64 -18.23 -14.50
CA ARG A 67 9.81 -18.62 -15.27
C ARG A 67 11.07 -18.88 -14.42
N TYR A 68 11.35 -18.01 -13.46
CA TYR A 68 12.61 -18.02 -12.69
C TYR A 68 12.45 -18.54 -11.26
N GLY A 69 11.20 -18.69 -10.80
CA GLY A 69 10.88 -19.10 -9.45
C GLY A 69 10.92 -17.97 -8.40
N PRO A 70 10.26 -18.20 -7.25
CA PRO A 70 10.09 -17.17 -6.23
C PRO A 70 11.40 -16.73 -5.57
N ARG A 71 12.34 -17.64 -5.33
CA ARG A 71 13.61 -17.31 -4.66
C ARG A 71 14.47 -16.35 -5.49
N ARG A 72 14.69 -16.64 -6.79
CA ARG A 72 15.49 -15.81 -7.68
C ARG A 72 14.86 -14.42 -7.85
N CYS A 73 13.54 -14.37 -8.01
CA CYS A 73 12.82 -13.11 -8.09
C CYS A 73 12.97 -12.27 -6.80
N MET A 74 12.85 -12.89 -5.62
CA MET A 74 13.03 -12.19 -4.34
C MET A 74 14.44 -11.63 -4.20
N LEU A 75 15.48 -12.38 -4.56
CA LEU A 75 16.88 -11.93 -4.46
C LEU A 75 17.17 -10.76 -5.39
N PHE A 76 16.72 -10.83 -6.65
CA PHE A 76 16.86 -9.74 -7.60
C PHE A 76 16.14 -8.49 -7.12
N CYS A 77 14.87 -8.62 -6.73
CA CYS A 77 14.06 -7.52 -6.22
C CYS A 77 14.66 -6.92 -4.94
N ALA A 78 15.24 -7.74 -4.06
CA ALA A 78 15.91 -7.28 -2.86
C ALA A 78 17.13 -6.41 -3.19
N ALA A 79 17.97 -6.84 -4.13
CA ALA A 79 19.13 -6.05 -4.57
C ALA A 79 18.69 -4.69 -5.13
N VAL A 80 17.63 -4.66 -5.95
CA VAL A 80 17.07 -3.41 -6.50
C VAL A 80 16.53 -2.50 -5.40
N ALA A 81 15.80 -3.05 -4.43
CA ALA A 81 15.24 -2.26 -3.33
C ALA A 81 16.33 -1.73 -2.38
N VAL A 82 17.38 -2.52 -2.08
CA VAL A 82 18.55 -2.08 -1.29
C VAL A 82 19.26 -0.93 -2.01
N ALA A 83 19.53 -1.08 -3.31
CA ALA A 83 20.12 0.00 -4.10
C ALA A 83 19.26 1.27 -4.05
N GLY A 84 17.94 1.13 -4.19
CA GLY A 84 17.02 2.25 -4.06
C GLY A 84 17.10 2.93 -2.68
N ALA A 85 17.13 2.16 -1.59
CA ALA A 85 17.23 2.70 -0.23
C ALA A 85 18.55 3.44 0.02
N LEU A 86 19.67 2.93 -0.48
CA LEU A 86 20.98 3.58 -0.39
C LEU A 86 21.04 4.86 -1.23
N ILE A 87 20.51 4.84 -2.46
CA ILE A 87 20.41 6.03 -3.31
C ILE A 87 19.53 7.08 -2.64
N PHE A 88 18.42 6.69 -2.01
CA PHE A 88 17.57 7.60 -1.25
C PHE A 88 18.34 8.27 -0.11
N ALA A 89 19.07 7.50 0.68
CA ALA A 89 19.87 8.01 1.79
C ALA A 89 20.96 9.00 1.33
N ALA A 90 21.56 8.76 0.14
CA ALA A 90 22.62 9.59 -0.41
C ALA A 90 22.11 10.71 -1.34
N ALA A 91 20.79 10.82 -1.54
CA ALA A 91 20.22 11.71 -2.55
C ALA A 91 20.56 13.20 -2.34
N PRO A 92 21.21 13.85 -3.33
CA PRO A 92 21.55 15.27 -3.26
C PRO A 92 20.45 16.18 -3.87
N SER A 93 19.45 15.62 -4.55
CA SER A 93 18.43 16.39 -5.26
C SER A 93 17.12 15.63 -5.41
N PRO A 94 16.00 16.32 -5.72
CA PRO A 94 14.68 15.71 -5.89
C PRO A 94 14.66 14.57 -6.91
N GLY A 95 15.38 14.69 -8.03
CA GLY A 95 15.43 13.68 -9.09
C GLY A 95 16.01 12.35 -8.58
N TRP A 96 17.04 12.39 -7.75
CA TRP A 96 17.63 11.20 -7.12
C TRP A 96 16.66 10.53 -6.14
N LEU A 97 15.91 11.31 -5.37
CA LEU A 97 14.87 10.78 -4.49
C LEU A 97 13.77 10.05 -5.28
N ILE A 98 13.30 10.63 -6.39
CA ILE A 98 12.28 10.02 -7.26
C ILE A 98 12.82 8.72 -7.88
N ALA A 99 14.05 8.74 -8.43
CA ALA A 99 14.69 7.54 -8.98
C ALA A 99 14.84 6.44 -7.92
N ALA A 100 15.25 6.80 -6.72
CA ALA A 100 15.33 5.88 -5.58
C ALA A 100 13.98 5.26 -5.24
N ARG A 101 12.91 6.06 -5.24
CA ARG A 101 11.53 5.58 -4.99
C ARG A 101 11.06 4.61 -6.07
N ILE A 102 11.39 4.85 -7.33
CA ILE A 102 11.13 3.92 -8.44
C ILE A 102 11.82 2.57 -8.16
N LEU A 103 13.10 2.58 -7.81
CA LEU A 103 13.85 1.35 -7.51
C LEU A 103 13.27 0.62 -6.28
N MET A 104 12.95 1.35 -5.21
CA MET A 104 12.31 0.77 -4.03
C MET A 104 10.94 0.17 -4.38
N GLY A 105 10.15 0.82 -5.24
CA GLY A 105 8.85 0.32 -5.69
C GLY A 105 8.97 -0.95 -6.52
N LEU A 106 9.87 -0.98 -7.50
CA LEU A 106 10.19 -2.16 -8.30
C LEU A 106 10.63 -3.33 -7.42
N GLY A 107 11.60 -3.10 -6.53
CA GLY A 107 12.11 -4.14 -5.66
C GLY A 107 11.10 -4.63 -4.63
N SER A 108 10.22 -3.75 -4.14
CA SER A 108 9.18 -4.12 -3.17
C SER A 108 8.02 -4.91 -3.78
N SER A 109 7.83 -4.89 -5.09
CA SER A 109 6.70 -5.51 -5.79
C SER A 109 6.60 -7.02 -5.58
N CYS A 110 7.73 -7.67 -5.34
CA CYS A 110 7.87 -9.12 -5.20
C CYS A 110 7.50 -9.66 -3.79
N TYR A 111 7.59 -8.84 -2.74
CA TYR A 111 7.65 -9.30 -1.35
C TYR A 111 6.35 -9.82 -0.74
N LEU A 112 5.24 -9.72 -1.45
CA LEU A 112 4.01 -10.43 -1.11
C LEU A 112 3.81 -11.62 -2.06
N MET A 113 3.91 -11.40 -3.36
CA MET A 113 3.53 -12.41 -4.36
C MET A 113 4.48 -13.62 -4.38
N ALA A 114 5.80 -13.40 -4.22
CA ALA A 114 6.75 -14.52 -4.22
C ALA A 114 6.61 -15.43 -2.98
N PRO A 115 6.46 -14.93 -1.75
CA PRO A 115 6.08 -15.76 -0.60
C PRO A 115 4.80 -16.56 -0.84
N LEU A 116 3.75 -15.93 -1.36
CA LEU A 116 2.50 -16.63 -1.66
C LEU A 116 2.68 -17.74 -2.69
N ALA A 117 3.44 -17.48 -3.76
CA ALA A 117 3.78 -18.51 -4.75
C ALA A 117 4.58 -19.68 -4.13
N LEU A 118 5.53 -19.37 -3.23
CA LEU A 118 6.29 -20.40 -2.50
C LEU A 118 5.39 -21.22 -1.58
N TYR A 119 4.48 -20.57 -0.83
CA TYR A 119 3.55 -21.27 0.06
C TYR A 119 2.58 -22.16 -0.72
N ALA A 120 2.08 -21.69 -1.87
CA ALA A 120 1.18 -22.48 -2.71
C ALA A 120 1.84 -23.76 -3.27
N ARG A 121 3.17 -23.72 -3.50
CA ARG A 121 3.94 -24.89 -3.98
C ARG A 121 4.28 -25.88 -2.88
N GLN A 122 4.51 -25.41 -1.64
CA GLN A 122 5.08 -26.24 -0.57
C GLN A 122 4.08 -26.72 0.48
N PHE A 123 2.90 -26.12 0.57
CA PHE A 123 1.96 -26.40 1.65
C PHE A 123 0.56 -26.75 1.13
N SER A 124 -0.17 -27.55 1.92
CA SER A 124 -1.56 -27.89 1.62
C SER A 124 -2.47 -26.65 1.66
N PRO A 125 -3.63 -26.66 0.97
CA PRO A 125 -4.55 -25.52 0.93
C PRO A 125 -4.95 -24.97 2.30
N ASP A 126 -5.15 -25.85 3.30
CA ASP A 126 -5.52 -25.43 4.66
C ASP A 126 -4.40 -24.64 5.36
N ARG A 127 -3.14 -25.10 5.20
CA ARG A 127 -1.97 -24.39 5.74
C ARG A 127 -1.67 -23.11 4.96
N PHE A 128 -1.89 -23.10 3.66
CA PHE A 128 -1.69 -21.94 2.82
C PHE A 128 -2.48 -20.72 3.34
N ALA A 129 -3.78 -20.89 3.63
CA ALA A 129 -4.61 -19.79 4.14
C ALA A 129 -4.06 -19.19 5.44
N THR A 130 -3.62 -20.05 6.35
CA THR A 130 -3.00 -19.64 7.63
C THR A 130 -1.69 -18.86 7.41
N LEU A 131 -0.82 -19.36 6.52
CA LEU A 131 0.47 -18.72 6.21
C LEU A 131 0.30 -17.36 5.54
N VAL A 132 -0.68 -17.22 4.65
CA VAL A 132 -1.06 -15.93 4.04
C VAL A 132 -1.53 -14.94 5.11
N GLY A 133 -2.34 -15.40 6.06
CA GLY A 133 -2.78 -14.56 7.19
C GLY A 133 -1.61 -14.04 8.02
N PHE A 134 -0.65 -14.91 8.36
CA PHE A 134 0.58 -14.51 9.06
C PHE A 134 1.43 -13.55 8.24
N GLN A 135 1.58 -13.80 6.93
CA GLN A 135 2.34 -12.92 6.03
C GLN A 135 1.77 -11.51 6.01
N ILE A 136 0.45 -11.37 5.88
CA ILE A 136 -0.23 -10.07 5.87
C ILE A 136 -0.13 -9.40 7.25
N GLY A 137 -0.34 -10.16 8.33
CA GLY A 137 -0.23 -9.66 9.70
C GLY A 137 1.17 -9.11 10.02
N LEU A 138 2.23 -9.86 9.66
CA LEU A 138 3.61 -9.38 9.81
C LEU A 138 3.86 -8.14 8.94
N GLY A 139 3.30 -8.09 7.72
CA GLY A 139 3.39 -6.91 6.86
C GLY A 139 2.84 -5.64 7.54
N SER A 140 1.74 -5.76 8.28
CA SER A 140 1.14 -4.62 9.00
C SER A 140 2.09 -4.00 10.02
N LEU A 141 3.01 -4.77 10.60
CA LEU A 141 4.07 -4.24 11.48
C LEU A 141 4.94 -3.23 10.76
N GLY A 142 5.22 -3.42 9.46
CA GLY A 142 5.98 -2.48 8.66
C GLY A 142 5.29 -1.12 8.55
N THR A 143 3.97 -1.11 8.38
CA THR A 143 3.20 0.14 8.37
C THR A 143 3.22 0.84 9.74
N LEU A 144 3.11 0.08 10.83
CA LEU A 144 3.26 0.62 12.19
C LEU A 144 4.65 1.22 12.42
N LEU A 145 5.70 0.51 12.01
CA LEU A 145 7.09 0.98 12.13
C LEU A 145 7.36 2.25 11.31
N ALA A 146 6.64 2.49 10.22
CA ALA A 146 6.76 3.68 9.39
C ALA A 146 6.15 4.95 10.01
N THR A 147 5.59 4.89 11.21
CA THR A 147 4.95 6.00 11.93
C THR A 147 5.81 6.48 13.10
N ALA A 148 5.32 6.41 14.34
CA ALA A 148 6.03 6.89 15.52
C ALA A 148 7.45 6.31 15.69
N PRO A 149 7.70 5.00 15.50
CA PRO A 149 9.06 4.47 15.63
C PRO A 149 10.02 5.09 14.59
N PHE A 150 9.56 5.30 13.36
CA PHE A 150 10.36 5.95 12.33
C PHE A 150 10.56 7.44 12.62
N ALA A 151 9.52 8.15 13.08
CA ALA A 151 9.63 9.53 13.52
C ALA A 151 10.71 9.69 14.59
N PHE A 152 10.73 8.80 15.60
CA PHE A 152 11.74 8.78 16.63
C PHE A 152 13.15 8.52 16.07
N ALA A 153 13.31 7.52 15.20
CA ALA A 153 14.59 7.24 14.55
C ALA A 153 15.10 8.45 13.75
N VAL A 154 14.23 9.12 13.01
CA VAL A 154 14.58 10.32 12.25
C VAL A 154 14.91 11.50 13.15
N ALA A 155 14.23 11.66 14.29
CA ALA A 155 14.54 12.72 15.26
C ALA A 155 15.94 12.56 15.88
N VAL A 156 16.39 11.32 16.10
CA VAL A 156 17.69 11.02 16.72
C VAL A 156 18.83 10.94 15.70
N LEU A 157 18.59 10.28 14.57
CA LEU A 157 19.65 9.91 13.61
C LEU A 157 19.58 10.72 12.30
N GLY A 158 18.46 11.40 12.06
CA GLY A 158 18.15 11.96 10.76
C GLY A 158 17.60 10.91 9.76
N TRP A 159 16.94 11.38 8.71
CA TRP A 159 16.30 10.50 7.73
C TRP A 159 17.32 9.72 6.87
N ARG A 160 18.48 10.32 6.55
CA ARG A 160 19.53 9.65 5.77
C ARG A 160 20.08 8.42 6.48
N ALA A 161 20.52 8.57 7.73
CA ALA A 161 21.03 7.44 8.51
C ALA A 161 19.96 6.38 8.77
N SER A 162 18.71 6.80 8.97
CA SER A 162 17.58 5.87 9.11
C SER A 162 17.39 5.00 7.86
N PHE A 163 17.50 5.56 6.65
CA PHE A 163 17.42 4.78 5.40
C PHE A 163 18.65 3.87 5.18
N VAL A 164 19.83 4.25 5.65
CA VAL A 164 21.02 3.34 5.65
C VAL A 164 20.76 2.14 6.55
N ILE A 165 20.21 2.35 7.76
CA ILE A 165 19.84 1.25 8.67
C ILE A 165 18.79 0.33 8.05
N ILE A 166 17.79 0.89 7.38
CA ILE A 166 16.77 0.10 6.67
C ILE A 166 17.42 -0.71 5.55
N ALA A 167 18.32 -0.12 4.77
CA ALA A 167 19.06 -0.82 3.72
C ALA A 167 19.90 -1.98 4.32
N ALA A 168 20.57 -1.76 5.45
CA ALA A 168 21.30 -2.81 6.17
C ALA A 168 20.36 -3.93 6.64
N ALA A 169 19.20 -3.60 7.21
CA ALA A 169 18.21 -4.59 7.61
C ALA A 169 17.69 -5.40 6.40
N MET A 170 17.52 -4.76 5.24
CA MET A 170 17.16 -5.43 3.99
C MET A 170 18.25 -6.39 3.51
N VAL A 171 19.52 -6.01 3.62
CA VAL A 171 20.65 -6.91 3.30
C VAL A 171 20.64 -8.13 4.20
N VAL A 172 20.47 -7.95 5.52
CA VAL A 172 20.36 -9.06 6.48
C VAL A 172 19.19 -9.99 6.14
N ALA A 173 18.01 -9.44 5.85
CA ALA A 173 16.85 -10.21 5.44
C ALA A 173 17.09 -10.95 4.11
N THR A 174 17.81 -10.34 3.16
CA THR A 174 18.18 -10.95 1.89
C THR A 174 19.15 -12.12 2.08
N LEU A 175 20.15 -11.97 2.95
CA LEU A 175 21.07 -13.06 3.31
C LEU A 175 20.31 -14.22 3.97
N ALA A 176 19.33 -13.92 4.82
CA ALA A 176 18.48 -14.94 5.42
C ALA A 176 17.64 -15.69 4.35
N ILE A 177 17.15 -15.00 3.31
CA ILE A 177 16.49 -15.65 2.16
C ILE A 177 17.46 -16.60 1.44
N VAL A 178 18.71 -16.18 1.21
CA VAL A 178 19.73 -17.02 0.57
C VAL A 178 19.97 -18.32 1.36
N LEU A 179 19.98 -18.25 2.69
CA LEU A 179 20.29 -19.38 3.57
C LEU A 179 19.11 -20.33 3.79
N ILE A 180 17.88 -19.80 3.82
CA ILE A 180 16.71 -20.53 4.38
C ILE A 180 15.70 -20.90 3.29
N VAL A 181 15.52 -20.03 2.28
CA VAL A 181 14.57 -20.33 1.20
C VAL A 181 15.17 -21.39 0.27
N PRO A 182 14.49 -22.53 0.03
CA PRO A 182 14.98 -23.56 -0.88
C PRO A 182 15.32 -22.99 -2.27
N LYS A 183 16.29 -23.62 -2.92
CA LYS A 183 16.61 -23.26 -4.32
C LYS A 183 15.43 -23.63 -5.22
N ASP A 184 15.18 -22.80 -6.21
CA ASP A 184 14.16 -23.09 -7.23
C ASP A 184 14.67 -24.27 -8.07
N ASP A 185 13.99 -25.43 -8.02
CA ASP A 185 14.31 -26.61 -8.82
C ASP A 185 13.87 -26.35 -10.27
N GLY A 186 14.85 -26.32 -11.19
CA GLY A 186 14.63 -25.96 -12.60
C GLY A 186 13.68 -26.90 -13.38
N SER A 187 13.34 -28.07 -12.79
CA SER A 187 12.44 -29.05 -13.42
C SER A 187 10.97 -28.61 -13.46
N GLU A 188 10.53 -27.70 -12.58
CA GLU A 188 9.15 -27.19 -12.58
C GLU A 188 8.98 -25.93 -13.44
N ALA A 189 10.03 -25.12 -13.59
CA ALA A 189 10.03 -23.93 -14.44
C ALA A 189 9.80 -24.26 -15.93
N ASP A 190 10.22 -25.43 -16.37
CA ASP A 190 10.06 -25.89 -17.77
C ASP A 190 8.64 -26.42 -18.09
N ARG A 191 7.84 -26.77 -17.06
CA ARG A 191 6.53 -27.42 -17.24
C ARG A 191 5.34 -26.47 -17.25
N SER A 192 5.51 -25.23 -16.84
CA SER A 192 4.40 -24.28 -16.68
C SER A 192 4.65 -22.92 -17.35
N ALA A 193 5.60 -22.79 -18.25
CA ALA A 193 5.79 -21.56 -19.02
C ALA A 193 4.57 -21.33 -19.93
N GLU A 194 3.50 -20.83 -19.32
CA GLU A 194 2.36 -20.31 -20.05
C GLU A 194 2.87 -19.32 -21.10
N SER A 195 2.46 -19.46 -22.35
CA SER A 195 2.90 -18.55 -23.38
C SER A 195 2.48 -17.12 -23.01
N LEU A 196 3.25 -16.11 -23.39
CA LEU A 196 2.86 -14.70 -23.20
C LEU A 196 1.45 -14.45 -23.76
N ARG A 197 1.10 -15.13 -24.85
CA ARG A 197 -0.21 -15.06 -25.50
C ARG A 197 -1.32 -15.57 -24.57
N ASP A 198 -1.10 -16.67 -23.87
CA ASP A 198 -2.09 -17.25 -22.95
C ASP A 198 -2.23 -16.39 -21.69
N SER A 199 -1.14 -15.78 -21.23
CA SER A 199 -1.13 -14.79 -20.13
C SER A 199 -1.97 -13.56 -20.49
N PHE A 200 -1.83 -13.01 -21.71
CA PHE A 200 -2.64 -11.90 -22.19
C PHE A 200 -4.12 -12.30 -22.41
N ALA A 201 -4.38 -13.49 -22.93
CA ALA A 201 -5.74 -13.99 -23.09
C ALA A 201 -6.45 -14.11 -21.74
N GLY A 202 -5.82 -14.71 -20.73
CA GLY A 202 -6.42 -14.81 -19.42
C GLY A 202 -6.59 -13.47 -18.70
N THR A 203 -5.72 -12.49 -18.94
CA THR A 203 -5.90 -11.11 -18.47
C THR A 203 -7.14 -10.48 -19.08
N ARG A 204 -7.31 -10.64 -20.40
CA ARG A 204 -8.51 -10.17 -21.11
C ARG A 204 -9.79 -10.82 -20.58
N ASP A 205 -9.77 -12.11 -20.30
CA ASP A 205 -10.92 -12.82 -19.74
C ASP A 205 -11.26 -12.35 -18.32
N ALA A 206 -10.24 -12.07 -17.48
CA ALA A 206 -10.45 -11.49 -16.17
C ALA A 206 -11.12 -10.10 -16.25
N ILE A 207 -10.68 -9.22 -17.15
CA ILE A 207 -11.26 -7.88 -17.36
C ILE A 207 -12.71 -7.96 -17.85
N ARG A 208 -13.08 -9.01 -18.57
CA ARG A 208 -14.44 -9.25 -19.07
C ARG A 208 -15.36 -9.92 -18.07
N THR A 209 -14.85 -10.33 -16.91
CA THR A 209 -15.68 -10.93 -15.87
C THR A 209 -16.76 -9.95 -15.42
N PRO A 210 -18.02 -10.39 -15.28
CA PRO A 210 -19.08 -9.54 -14.75
C PRO A 210 -18.71 -8.89 -13.43
N SER A 211 -19.03 -7.62 -13.25
CA SER A 211 -18.70 -6.80 -12.06
C SER A 211 -17.21 -6.49 -11.87
N PHE A 212 -16.32 -6.84 -12.79
CA PHE A 212 -14.91 -6.47 -12.72
C PHE A 212 -14.72 -4.96 -12.57
N TRP A 213 -15.25 -4.17 -13.49
CA TRP A 213 -15.07 -2.71 -13.52
C TRP A 213 -15.63 -1.99 -12.28
N PRO A 214 -16.83 -2.29 -11.79
CA PRO A 214 -17.32 -1.73 -10.54
C PRO A 214 -16.36 -1.94 -9.35
N VAL A 215 -15.82 -3.15 -9.18
CA VAL A 215 -14.86 -3.45 -8.11
C VAL A 215 -13.52 -2.78 -8.38
N PHE A 216 -13.03 -2.79 -9.61
CA PHE A 216 -11.78 -2.16 -10.04
C PHE A 216 -11.77 -0.65 -9.72
N LEU A 217 -12.84 0.07 -10.06
CA LEU A 217 -12.96 1.51 -9.83
C LEU A 217 -12.99 1.86 -8.34
N LEU A 218 -13.67 1.05 -7.53
CA LEU A 218 -13.65 1.27 -6.07
C LEU A 218 -12.29 0.89 -5.46
N GLN A 219 -11.58 -0.12 -5.96
CA GLN A 219 -10.21 -0.44 -5.56
C GLN A 219 -9.25 0.72 -5.88
N LEU A 220 -9.42 1.34 -7.05
CA LEU A 220 -8.61 2.47 -7.49
C LEU A 220 -8.72 3.67 -6.52
N THR A 221 -9.90 3.94 -5.98
CA THR A 221 -10.17 5.14 -5.17
C THR A 221 -10.16 4.88 -3.65
N GLY A 222 -10.47 3.66 -3.22
CA GLY A 222 -10.70 3.35 -1.81
C GLY A 222 -9.43 3.34 -0.98
N TYR A 223 -8.42 2.55 -1.39
CA TYR A 223 -7.15 2.43 -0.64
C TYR A 223 -6.33 3.72 -0.67
N SER A 224 -6.44 4.48 -1.75
CA SER A 224 -5.72 5.73 -1.89
C SER A 224 -6.06 6.74 -0.79
N SER A 225 -7.26 6.70 -0.20
CA SER A 225 -7.66 7.60 0.88
C SER A 225 -6.82 7.43 2.16
N PHE A 226 -6.55 6.19 2.56
CA PHE A 226 -5.70 5.92 3.71
C PHE A 226 -4.24 6.30 3.43
N VAL A 227 -3.72 5.89 2.27
CA VAL A 227 -2.32 6.15 1.92
C VAL A 227 -2.09 7.64 1.60
N LEU A 228 -3.10 8.36 1.13
CA LEU A 228 -3.04 9.80 0.94
C LEU A 228 -2.76 10.53 2.26
N VAL A 229 -3.43 10.11 3.34
CA VAL A 229 -3.26 10.71 4.67
C VAL A 229 -2.02 10.13 5.36
N VAL A 230 -1.95 8.83 5.58
CA VAL A 230 -0.86 8.23 6.37
C VAL A 230 0.47 8.23 5.60
N GLY A 231 0.42 7.99 4.29
CA GLY A 231 1.61 7.84 3.46
C GLY A 231 2.13 9.13 2.81
N LEU A 232 1.38 10.25 2.88
CA LEU A 232 1.81 11.50 2.25
C LEU A 232 1.38 12.76 3.00
N TRP A 233 0.11 13.18 2.91
CA TRP A 233 -0.30 14.54 3.32
C TRP A 233 -0.64 14.68 4.80
N GLY A 234 -0.81 13.58 5.55
CA GLY A 234 -1.09 13.66 6.98
C GLY A 234 0.05 14.31 7.77
N GLY A 235 1.30 13.99 7.46
CA GLY A 235 2.45 14.65 8.09
C GLY A 235 2.50 16.16 7.81
N PRO A 236 2.50 16.60 6.55
CA PRO A 236 2.41 18.02 6.19
C PRO A 236 1.18 18.72 6.79
N TYR A 237 -0.01 18.11 6.74
CA TYR A 237 -1.22 18.68 7.34
C TYR A 237 -1.06 18.92 8.85
N LEU A 238 -0.54 17.95 9.58
CA LEU A 238 -0.27 18.06 11.02
C LEU A 238 0.77 19.13 11.33
N THR A 239 1.77 19.29 10.46
CA THR A 239 2.82 20.31 10.64
C THR A 239 2.30 21.71 10.33
N HIS A 240 1.70 21.90 9.15
CA HIS A 240 1.36 23.24 8.65
C HIS A 240 0.10 23.82 9.31
N VAL A 241 -0.87 22.96 9.67
CA VAL A 241 -2.14 23.43 10.26
C VAL A 241 -2.10 23.44 11.79
N TYR A 242 -1.35 22.51 12.41
CA TYR A 242 -1.35 22.35 13.87
C TYR A 242 0.02 22.63 14.52
N GLY A 243 1.08 22.84 13.74
CA GLY A 243 2.42 23.04 14.27
C GLY A 243 3.04 21.82 14.95
N TYR A 244 2.56 20.60 14.63
CA TYR A 244 3.05 19.39 15.29
C TYR A 244 4.49 19.09 14.92
N SER A 245 5.25 18.75 15.96
CA SER A 245 6.62 18.24 15.85
C SER A 245 6.66 16.89 15.12
N LEU A 246 7.85 16.44 14.71
CA LEU A 246 8.06 15.15 14.06
C LEU A 246 7.51 13.98 14.88
N THR A 247 7.69 13.99 16.21
CA THR A 247 7.20 12.95 17.11
C THR A 247 5.69 12.96 17.24
N GLU A 248 5.06 14.13 17.38
CA GLU A 248 3.61 14.26 17.50
C GLU A 248 2.90 13.80 16.24
N ARG A 249 3.40 14.17 15.03
CA ARG A 249 2.85 13.65 13.76
C ARG A 249 3.00 12.14 13.65
N GLY A 250 4.17 11.59 14.03
CA GLY A 250 4.38 10.14 14.03
C GLY A 250 3.37 9.41 14.92
N ASN A 251 3.11 9.94 16.13
CA ASN A 251 2.13 9.40 17.07
C ASN A 251 0.70 9.46 16.51
N MET A 252 0.31 10.58 15.88
CA MET A 252 -1.02 10.73 15.29
C MET A 252 -1.23 9.77 14.11
N LEU A 253 -0.23 9.62 13.25
CA LEU A 253 -0.27 8.65 12.15
C LEU A 253 -0.29 7.20 12.66
N LEU A 254 0.41 6.91 13.77
CA LEU A 254 0.35 5.60 14.42
C LEU A 254 -1.06 5.26 14.87
N VAL A 255 -1.80 6.20 15.46
CA VAL A 255 -3.20 6.01 15.87
C VAL A 255 -4.07 5.56 14.68
N ALA A 256 -3.94 6.20 13.52
CA ALA A 256 -4.69 5.81 12.33
C ALA A 256 -4.34 4.39 11.86
N VAL A 257 -3.05 4.03 11.89
CA VAL A 257 -2.61 2.68 11.49
C VAL A 257 -3.11 1.62 12.47
N VAL A 258 -3.03 1.87 13.77
CA VAL A 258 -3.57 0.96 14.79
C VAL A 258 -5.08 0.77 14.60
N ALA A 259 -5.81 1.88 14.38
CA ALA A 259 -7.24 1.83 14.11
C ALA A 259 -7.56 1.04 12.83
N GLN A 260 -6.75 1.14 11.78
CA GLN A 260 -6.91 0.36 10.55
C GLN A 260 -6.69 -1.15 10.81
N VAL A 261 -5.68 -1.50 11.58
CA VAL A 261 -5.41 -2.91 11.94
C VAL A 261 -6.59 -3.49 12.72
N ILE A 262 -7.05 -2.80 13.76
CA ILE A 262 -8.22 -3.20 14.55
C ILE A 262 -9.47 -3.27 13.65
N GLY A 263 -9.68 -2.24 12.82
CA GLY A 263 -10.76 -2.18 11.86
C GLY A 263 -10.78 -3.39 10.92
N SER A 264 -9.62 -3.87 10.47
CA SER A 264 -9.53 -5.04 9.59
C SER A 264 -10.08 -6.31 10.24
N PHE A 265 -9.91 -6.48 11.55
CA PHE A 265 -10.52 -7.59 12.29
C PHE A 265 -12.03 -7.42 12.47
N LEU A 266 -12.51 -6.19 12.65
CA LEU A 266 -13.93 -5.90 12.81
C LEU A 266 -14.71 -6.00 11.50
N TRP A 267 -14.13 -5.50 10.40
CA TRP A 267 -14.73 -5.59 9.07
C TRP A 267 -14.66 -7.00 8.48
N GLY A 268 -13.63 -7.80 8.83
CA GLY A 268 -13.43 -9.14 8.26
C GLY A 268 -14.67 -10.04 8.28
N PRO A 269 -15.41 -10.18 9.41
CA PRO A 269 -16.61 -11.00 9.49
C PRO A 269 -17.88 -10.36 8.92
N SER A 270 -17.86 -9.06 8.57
CA SER A 270 -19.05 -8.30 8.22
C SER A 270 -19.79 -8.84 6.98
N ASP A 271 -19.08 -9.43 6.03
CA ASP A 271 -19.67 -10.09 4.88
C ASP A 271 -20.56 -11.28 5.25
N ARG A 272 -20.23 -11.99 6.34
CA ARG A 272 -21.04 -13.09 6.89
C ARG A 272 -22.22 -12.58 7.71
N LEU A 273 -21.99 -11.53 8.53
CA LEU A 273 -23.04 -10.93 9.36
C LEU A 273 -24.18 -10.37 8.51
N PHE A 274 -23.86 -9.68 7.42
CA PHE A 274 -24.85 -9.09 6.50
C PHE A 274 -25.28 -10.03 5.37
N ASN A 275 -24.72 -11.24 5.29
CA ASN A 275 -24.88 -12.17 4.16
C ASN A 275 -24.75 -11.44 2.81
N SER A 276 -23.74 -10.56 2.70
CA SER A 276 -23.57 -9.66 1.57
C SER A 276 -22.14 -9.09 1.58
N TYR A 277 -21.47 -9.07 0.44
CA TYR A 277 -20.27 -8.28 0.27
C TYR A 277 -20.58 -6.81 0.04
N LYS A 278 -21.68 -6.53 -0.66
CA LYS A 278 -22.03 -5.20 -1.15
C LYS A 278 -22.39 -4.23 -0.02
N ILE A 279 -23.15 -4.67 0.96
CA ILE A 279 -23.62 -3.80 2.07
C ILE A 279 -22.42 -3.26 2.87
N PRO A 280 -21.52 -4.09 3.45
CA PRO A 280 -20.40 -3.57 4.23
C PRO A 280 -19.43 -2.75 3.40
N VAL A 281 -19.17 -3.12 2.15
CA VAL A 281 -18.28 -2.34 1.27
C VAL A 281 -18.85 -0.95 0.99
N LEU A 282 -20.14 -0.83 0.66
CA LEU A 282 -20.78 0.47 0.47
C LEU A 282 -20.82 1.29 1.75
N ALA A 283 -21.16 0.68 2.88
CA ALA A 283 -21.15 1.38 4.16
C ALA A 283 -19.76 1.95 4.48
N GLY A 284 -18.71 1.12 4.38
CA GLY A 284 -17.34 1.55 4.65
C GLY A 284 -16.83 2.61 3.68
N SER A 285 -17.11 2.47 2.38
CA SER A 285 -16.68 3.45 1.38
C SER A 285 -17.40 4.79 1.52
N LEU A 286 -18.70 4.79 1.78
CA LEU A 286 -19.47 6.01 2.00
C LEU A 286 -19.09 6.71 3.30
N LEU A 287 -18.85 5.96 4.39
CA LEU A 287 -18.35 6.52 5.65
C LEU A 287 -16.95 7.12 5.46
N THR A 288 -16.07 6.47 4.71
CA THR A 288 -14.75 7.01 4.39
C THR A 288 -14.86 8.29 3.55
N ALA A 289 -15.74 8.31 2.55
CA ALA A 289 -16.02 9.52 1.76
C ALA A 289 -16.57 10.65 2.65
N GLY A 290 -17.48 10.33 3.57
CA GLY A 290 -18.03 11.28 4.54
C GLY A 290 -16.96 11.87 5.47
N LEU A 291 -16.01 11.06 5.95
CA LEU A 291 -14.88 11.53 6.77
C LEU A 291 -13.94 12.46 5.99
N MET A 292 -13.69 12.16 4.71
CA MET A 292 -12.93 13.06 3.84
C MET A 292 -13.69 14.36 3.56
N ALA A 293 -14.98 14.29 3.28
CA ALA A 293 -15.82 15.47 3.10
C ALA A 293 -15.91 16.31 4.38
N LEU A 294 -16.01 15.68 5.55
CA LEU A 294 -15.97 16.36 6.84
C LEU A 294 -14.65 17.16 7.02
N ALA A 295 -13.51 16.55 6.71
CA ALA A 295 -12.21 17.23 6.77
C ALA A 295 -12.13 18.39 5.77
N ALA A 296 -12.71 18.25 4.58
CA ALA A 296 -12.80 19.31 3.59
C ALA A 296 -13.64 20.50 4.06
N ILE A 297 -14.74 20.23 4.77
CA ILE A 297 -15.65 21.27 5.28
C ILE A 297 -15.04 21.96 6.51
N VAL A 298 -14.55 21.20 7.48
CA VAL A 298 -14.06 21.72 8.76
C VAL A 298 -12.69 22.39 8.59
N GLY A 299 -11.81 21.80 7.78
CA GLY A 299 -10.45 22.29 7.54
C GLY A 299 -9.50 22.06 8.70
N ALA A 300 -9.80 22.57 9.88
CA ALA A 300 -9.04 22.39 11.11
C ALA A 300 -9.95 21.92 12.26
N PHE A 301 -9.68 20.76 12.81
CA PHE A 301 -10.39 20.15 13.93
C PHE A 301 -9.86 20.66 15.27
N SER A 302 -10.67 20.56 16.34
CA SER A 302 -10.14 20.59 17.70
C SER A 302 -9.19 19.39 17.93
N PRO A 303 -8.28 19.44 18.93
CA PRO A 303 -7.36 18.33 19.20
C PRO A 303 -8.05 16.97 19.37
N THR A 304 -9.17 16.94 20.12
CA THR A 304 -9.99 15.72 20.29
C THR A 304 -10.66 15.32 18.97
N GLY A 305 -11.21 16.28 18.22
CA GLY A 305 -11.83 16.02 16.93
C GLY A 305 -10.84 15.45 15.91
N LEU A 306 -9.61 15.96 15.90
CA LEU A 306 -8.53 15.46 15.06
C LEU A 306 -8.19 13.99 15.39
N LEU A 307 -8.02 13.68 16.67
CA LEU A 307 -7.75 12.32 17.13
C LEU A 307 -8.88 11.36 16.71
N LEU A 308 -10.13 11.75 16.94
CA LEU A 308 -11.30 10.94 16.56
C LEU A 308 -11.39 10.76 15.05
N TRP A 309 -11.04 11.79 14.26
CA TRP A 309 -11.02 11.70 12.80
C TRP A 309 -9.97 10.71 12.30
N PHE A 310 -8.75 10.72 12.86
CA PHE A 310 -7.71 9.75 12.50
C PHE A 310 -8.09 8.31 12.88
N ILE A 311 -8.72 8.11 14.05
CA ILE A 311 -9.25 6.80 14.48
C ILE A 311 -10.34 6.33 13.52
N ALA A 312 -11.32 7.19 13.24
CA ALA A 312 -12.44 6.87 12.37
C ALA A 312 -11.95 6.58 10.95
N LEU A 313 -11.05 7.39 10.40
CA LEU A 313 -10.48 7.19 9.06
C LEU A 313 -9.76 5.84 8.98
N GLY A 314 -8.85 5.54 9.91
CA GLY A 314 -8.17 4.26 9.98
C GLY A 314 -9.14 3.10 10.02
N GLY A 315 -10.07 3.12 10.99
CA GLY A 315 -11.05 2.05 11.19
C GLY A 315 -11.99 1.85 10.00
N MET A 316 -12.48 2.94 9.39
CA MET A 316 -13.43 2.83 8.27
C MET A 316 -12.75 2.36 6.98
N THR A 317 -11.53 2.79 6.67
CA THR A 317 -10.81 2.34 5.47
C THR A 317 -10.52 0.83 5.45
N ALA A 318 -10.64 0.16 6.58
CA ALA A 318 -10.45 -1.30 6.69
C ALA A 318 -11.53 -2.13 5.97
N TYR A 319 -12.64 -1.52 5.48
CA TYR A 319 -13.63 -2.20 4.61
C TYR A 319 -13.00 -2.81 3.36
N LEU A 320 -11.84 -2.34 2.98
CA LEU A 320 -11.07 -2.86 1.84
C LEU A 320 -10.76 -4.36 1.95
N THR A 321 -10.69 -4.91 3.16
CA THR A 321 -10.56 -6.36 3.38
C THR A 321 -11.75 -7.12 2.77
N VAL A 322 -12.96 -6.60 2.95
CA VAL A 322 -14.18 -7.16 2.37
C VAL A 322 -14.25 -6.93 0.86
N LEU A 323 -13.79 -5.77 0.38
CA LEU A 323 -13.72 -5.47 -1.06
C LEU A 323 -12.78 -6.44 -1.79
N ILE A 324 -11.64 -6.80 -1.18
CA ILE A 324 -10.73 -7.81 -1.73
C ILE A 324 -11.40 -9.19 -1.77
N ALA A 325 -12.10 -9.57 -0.70
CA ALA A 325 -12.85 -10.83 -0.64
C ALA A 325 -13.94 -10.90 -1.70
N HIS A 326 -14.70 -9.80 -1.89
CA HIS A 326 -15.66 -9.69 -2.98
C HIS A 326 -14.98 -9.82 -4.35
N GLY A 327 -13.90 -9.08 -4.58
CA GLY A 327 -13.14 -9.18 -5.83
C GLY A 327 -12.69 -10.61 -6.14
N LYS A 328 -12.18 -11.34 -5.13
CA LYS A 328 -11.83 -12.76 -5.26
C LYS A 328 -13.02 -13.63 -5.68
N SER A 329 -14.20 -13.39 -5.13
CA SER A 329 -15.39 -14.20 -5.38
C SER A 329 -15.99 -14.04 -6.80
N LEU A 330 -15.55 -13.02 -7.56
CA LEU A 330 -16.00 -12.80 -8.93
C LEU A 330 -15.36 -13.76 -9.94
N PHE A 331 -14.20 -14.33 -9.61
CA PHE A 331 -13.42 -15.08 -10.57
C PHE A 331 -13.56 -16.60 -10.38
N PRO A 332 -13.65 -17.37 -11.47
CA PRO A 332 -13.47 -18.80 -11.42
C PRO A 332 -12.03 -19.14 -10.98
N PRO A 333 -11.79 -20.33 -10.39
CA PRO A 333 -10.48 -20.70 -9.81
C PRO A 333 -9.27 -20.43 -10.72
N LYS A 334 -9.42 -20.64 -12.03
CA LYS A 334 -8.35 -20.44 -13.02
C LYS A 334 -7.96 -18.96 -13.22
N LEU A 335 -8.86 -18.01 -12.93
CA LEU A 335 -8.64 -16.56 -13.15
C LEU A 335 -8.40 -15.78 -11.85
N VAL A 336 -8.55 -16.39 -10.66
CA VAL A 336 -8.42 -15.71 -9.36
C VAL A 336 -7.08 -14.98 -9.24
N GLY A 337 -5.97 -15.63 -9.56
CA GLY A 337 -4.63 -15.01 -9.47
C GLY A 337 -4.51 -13.77 -10.35
N ARG A 338 -4.93 -13.86 -11.60
CA ARG A 338 -4.90 -12.73 -12.56
C ARG A 338 -5.84 -11.61 -12.15
N GLY A 339 -7.05 -11.95 -11.73
CA GLY A 339 -8.04 -10.98 -11.26
C GLY A 339 -7.55 -10.19 -10.04
N LEU A 340 -6.98 -10.87 -9.05
CA LEU A 340 -6.41 -10.23 -7.87
C LEU A 340 -5.18 -9.37 -8.20
N THR A 341 -4.35 -9.79 -9.15
CA THR A 341 -3.22 -8.98 -9.64
C THR A 341 -3.71 -7.68 -10.29
N LEU A 342 -4.74 -7.74 -11.12
CA LEU A 342 -5.36 -6.55 -11.73
C LEU A 342 -5.97 -5.62 -10.68
N PHE A 343 -6.64 -6.16 -9.66
CA PHE A 343 -7.17 -5.35 -8.56
C PHE A 343 -6.05 -4.74 -7.71
N ASN A 344 -4.95 -5.46 -7.46
CA ASN A 344 -3.79 -4.88 -6.78
C ASN A 344 -3.14 -3.77 -7.63
N MET A 345 -3.08 -3.94 -8.95
CA MET A 345 -2.62 -2.90 -9.86
C MET A 345 -3.54 -1.67 -9.82
N ALA A 346 -4.87 -1.85 -9.77
CA ALA A 346 -5.81 -0.74 -9.57
C ALA A 346 -5.56 -0.02 -8.24
N THR A 347 -5.39 -0.77 -7.15
CA THR A 347 -5.12 -0.23 -5.82
C THR A 347 -3.84 0.62 -5.81
N MET A 348 -2.74 0.10 -6.35
CA MET A 348 -1.46 0.82 -6.37
C MET A 348 -1.46 1.97 -7.39
N GLY A 349 -2.07 1.75 -8.57
CA GLY A 349 -2.26 2.80 -9.58
C GLY A 349 -3.12 3.95 -9.07
N GLY A 350 -4.15 3.65 -8.26
CA GLY A 350 -4.98 4.66 -7.61
C GLY A 350 -4.19 5.52 -6.62
N VAL A 351 -3.32 4.92 -5.84
CA VAL A 351 -2.43 5.68 -4.94
C VAL A 351 -1.47 6.57 -5.74
N PHE A 352 -0.87 6.03 -6.82
CA PHE A 352 -0.03 6.83 -7.72
C PHE A 352 -0.77 8.06 -8.25
N LEU A 353 -1.94 7.85 -8.86
CA LEU A 353 -2.73 8.94 -9.45
C LEU A 353 -3.13 9.97 -8.41
N THR A 354 -3.61 9.52 -7.25
CA THR A 354 -4.07 10.40 -6.18
C THR A 354 -2.93 11.23 -5.60
N GLN A 355 -1.78 10.62 -5.29
CA GLN A 355 -0.65 11.34 -4.71
C GLN A 355 -0.03 12.33 -5.70
N ALA A 356 0.12 11.96 -6.97
CA ALA A 356 0.62 12.85 -8.00
C ALA A 356 -0.34 14.03 -8.25
N ALA A 357 -1.63 13.75 -8.41
CA ALA A 357 -2.64 14.78 -8.65
C ALA A 357 -2.78 15.74 -7.47
N THR A 358 -2.78 15.24 -6.24
CA THR A 358 -2.91 16.09 -5.06
C THR A 358 -1.68 16.96 -4.80
N GLY A 359 -0.49 16.51 -5.20
CA GLY A 359 0.70 17.37 -5.22
C GLY A 359 0.53 18.57 -6.14
N LEU A 360 0.05 18.33 -7.36
CA LEU A 360 -0.23 19.40 -8.33
C LEU A 360 -1.35 20.34 -7.83
N ILE A 361 -2.37 19.81 -7.17
CA ILE A 361 -3.46 20.62 -6.60
C ILE A 361 -2.94 21.54 -5.51
N ILE A 362 -2.10 21.05 -4.60
CA ILE A 362 -1.56 21.88 -3.51
C ILE A 362 -0.67 23.01 -4.05
N ASP A 363 0.09 22.77 -5.11
CA ASP A 363 0.92 23.81 -5.74
C ASP A 363 0.12 24.98 -6.36
N LEU A 364 -1.21 24.82 -6.53
CA LEU A 364 -2.08 25.93 -6.97
C LEU A 364 -2.38 26.95 -5.84
N PHE A 365 -2.06 26.60 -4.60
CA PHE A 365 -2.30 27.45 -3.45
C PHE A 365 -1.00 28.15 -3.02
N PRO A 366 -1.10 29.43 -2.59
CA PRO A 366 0.06 30.15 -2.09
C PRO A 366 0.58 29.48 -0.81
N GLN A 367 1.89 29.48 -0.64
CA GLN A 367 2.51 29.11 0.63
C GLN A 367 2.33 30.25 1.64
N VAL A 368 2.02 29.88 2.88
CA VAL A 368 1.85 30.79 4.01
C VAL A 368 2.80 30.33 5.11
N ASP A 369 3.68 31.21 5.60
CA ASP A 369 4.65 30.94 6.66
C ASP A 369 5.50 29.66 6.43
N GLY A 370 5.88 29.40 5.19
CA GLY A 370 6.69 28.25 4.81
C GLY A 370 5.93 26.90 4.76
N GLY A 371 4.59 26.94 4.83
CA GLY A 371 3.71 25.79 4.72
C GLY A 371 2.58 26.01 3.72
N TYR A 372 1.75 24.99 3.53
CA TYR A 372 0.56 25.11 2.69
C TYR A 372 -0.67 25.52 3.52
N SER A 373 -1.55 26.32 2.91
CA SER A 373 -2.77 26.80 3.57
C SER A 373 -3.74 25.66 3.91
N VAL A 374 -4.61 25.89 4.90
CA VAL A 374 -5.70 24.96 5.25
C VAL A 374 -6.59 24.66 4.04
N ASP A 375 -6.83 25.65 3.16
CA ASP A 375 -7.68 25.48 1.97
C ASP A 375 -7.06 24.56 0.93
N ALA A 376 -5.74 24.46 0.84
CA ALA A 376 -5.06 23.46 0.02
C ALA A 376 -5.41 22.04 0.48
N TYR A 377 -5.34 21.78 1.79
CA TYR A 377 -5.71 20.48 2.35
C TYR A 377 -7.21 20.19 2.24
N ARG A 378 -8.07 21.19 2.46
CA ARG A 378 -9.51 21.06 2.25
C ARG A 378 -9.84 20.62 0.83
N THR A 379 -9.16 21.20 -0.16
CA THR A 379 -9.34 20.84 -1.58
C THR A 379 -8.88 19.40 -1.84
N VAL A 380 -7.75 18.98 -1.30
CA VAL A 380 -7.26 17.59 -1.41
C VAL A 380 -8.26 16.60 -0.82
N PHE A 381 -8.80 16.88 0.37
CA PHE A 381 -9.78 16.01 1.02
C PHE A 381 -11.11 16.00 0.25
N ALA A 382 -11.54 17.14 -0.31
CA ALA A 382 -12.75 17.23 -1.14
C ALA A 382 -12.62 16.38 -2.42
N VAL A 383 -11.50 16.51 -3.14
CA VAL A 383 -11.22 15.72 -4.34
C VAL A 383 -11.23 14.23 -4.01
N GLN A 384 -10.57 13.83 -2.91
CA GLN A 384 -10.56 12.43 -2.49
C GLN A 384 -11.96 11.93 -2.13
N ALA A 385 -12.77 12.72 -1.42
CA ALA A 385 -14.17 12.38 -1.12
C ALA A 385 -14.97 12.13 -2.40
N ILE A 386 -14.85 13.01 -3.39
CA ILE A 386 -15.52 12.87 -4.69
C ILE A 386 -15.06 11.60 -5.40
N CYS A 387 -13.75 11.32 -5.43
CA CYS A 387 -13.22 10.11 -6.06
C CYS A 387 -13.81 8.84 -5.42
N ILE A 388 -13.89 8.76 -4.08
CA ILE A 388 -14.47 7.61 -3.40
C ILE A 388 -15.98 7.50 -3.68
N LEU A 389 -16.70 8.62 -3.70
CA LEU A 389 -18.13 8.63 -4.04
C LEU A 389 -18.38 8.13 -5.46
N LEU A 390 -17.60 8.55 -6.44
CA LEU A 390 -17.68 8.07 -7.82
C LEU A 390 -17.36 6.57 -7.91
N GLY A 391 -16.33 6.10 -7.20
CA GLY A 391 -16.03 4.68 -7.08
C GLY A 391 -17.16 3.88 -6.43
N SER A 392 -17.79 4.43 -5.38
CA SER A 392 -18.93 3.81 -4.69
C SER A 392 -20.18 3.75 -5.57
N LEU A 393 -20.45 4.81 -6.35
CA LEU A 393 -21.56 4.84 -7.33
C LEU A 393 -21.35 3.80 -8.43
N ALA A 394 -20.12 3.67 -8.95
CA ALA A 394 -19.80 2.62 -9.90
C ALA A 394 -20.00 1.23 -9.29
N TYR A 395 -19.58 1.06 -8.02
CA TYR A 395 -19.68 -0.21 -7.30
C TYR A 395 -21.13 -0.62 -7.01
N LEU A 396 -22.10 0.30 -6.98
CA LEU A 396 -23.52 -0.01 -6.89
C LEU A 396 -24.00 -0.95 -8.03
N ARG A 397 -23.32 -0.95 -9.16
CA ARG A 397 -23.63 -1.83 -10.31
C ARG A 397 -23.01 -3.23 -10.17
N SER A 398 -22.23 -3.50 -9.11
CA SER A 398 -21.65 -4.83 -8.88
C SER A 398 -22.74 -5.83 -8.49
N ARG A 399 -22.56 -7.10 -8.91
CA ARG A 399 -23.38 -8.22 -8.44
C ARG A 399 -22.89 -8.66 -7.06
N ASP A 400 -23.80 -9.11 -6.22
CA ASP A 400 -23.47 -9.69 -4.90
C ASP A 400 -23.63 -11.21 -4.96
N PRO A 401 -22.54 -11.98 -5.05
CA PRO A 401 -22.61 -13.43 -5.17
C PRO A 401 -23.29 -14.12 -3.98
N ARG A 402 -23.25 -13.53 -2.76
CA ARG A 402 -23.87 -14.10 -1.57
C ARG A 402 -25.40 -14.03 -1.57
N LYS A 403 -25.98 -13.07 -2.27
CA LYS A 403 -27.46 -12.95 -2.38
C LYS A 403 -28.05 -13.83 -3.47
N GLN A 404 -27.20 -14.53 -4.23
CA GLN A 404 -27.62 -15.41 -5.32
C GLN A 404 -27.58 -16.91 -4.90
N LEU A 405 -27.09 -17.20 -3.70
CA LEU A 405 -27.13 -18.50 -3.03
C LEU A 405 -28.30 -18.53 -2.01
#